data_08fbaa31196addbd71324e69384466ab
#
_entry.id   08fbaa31196addbd71324e69384466ab
#
_cell.length_a   1.000
_cell.length_b   1.000
_cell.length_c   1.000
_cell.angle_alpha   90.00
_cell.angle_beta   90.00
_cell.angle_gamma   90.00
#
_symmetry.space_group_name_H-M   'P 1'
#
loop_
_entity.id
_entity.type
_entity.pdbx_description
1 polymer ?
#
loop_
_entity_poly.entity_id
_entity_poly.type
_entity_poly.pdbx_seq_one_letter_code
_entity_poly.pdbx_strand_id
1 'polypeptide(L)'
;MQRFNHMELTLPPGVLTERRREIAAFYGDLFGWESLDVPIVGQLGLLLRTDPETSQFILLTEQRKAMSAPGYDHLGLLYDRREEVDALLEKAKKWQDREPRVEIKEYEDLHIADTTVHAFYVRHLLPIWFDVQVIEKGPGMAPARRWRFE
;
A
#
# COMPACT_ATOMS: atom_id res chain seq x y z
N MET A 1 -5.83 20.93 -13.27
CA MET A 1 -6.32 19.67 -12.67
C MET A 1 -5.34 19.28 -11.57
N GLN A 2 -5.81 19.02 -10.35
CA GLN A 2 -4.99 18.59 -9.22
C GLN A 2 -4.94 17.06 -9.18
N ARG A 3 -3.76 16.48 -8.88
CA ARG A 3 -3.55 15.04 -8.81
C ARG A 3 -2.72 14.71 -7.57
N PHE A 4 -2.92 13.52 -7.02
CA PHE A 4 -1.97 12.96 -6.06
C PHE A 4 -0.65 12.69 -6.77
N ASN A 5 0.45 13.08 -6.13
CA ASN A 5 1.79 12.80 -6.64
C ASN A 5 2.51 11.81 -5.72
N HIS A 6 2.63 12.13 -4.44
CA HIS A 6 3.31 11.24 -3.51
C HIS A 6 2.78 11.36 -2.08
N MET A 7 3.12 10.36 -1.30
CA MET A 7 3.01 10.36 0.15
C MET A 7 4.40 10.13 0.75
N GLU A 8 4.83 10.99 1.67
CA GLU A 8 6.04 10.76 2.45
C GLU A 8 5.70 10.01 3.74
N LEU A 9 6.42 8.92 3.99
CA LEU A 9 6.39 8.16 5.24
C LEU A 9 7.74 8.29 5.93
N THR A 10 7.73 8.79 7.14
CA THR A 10 8.95 9.00 7.91
C THR A 10 9.19 7.83 8.87
N LEU A 11 10.40 7.30 8.86
CA LEU A 11 10.85 6.20 9.70
C LEU A 11 11.81 6.71 10.79
N PRO A 12 11.94 6.00 11.91
CA PRO A 12 12.98 6.30 12.89
C PRO A 12 14.40 6.24 12.28
N PRO A 13 15.37 7.02 12.79
CA PRO A 13 16.74 6.99 12.29
C PRO A 13 17.35 5.58 12.35
N GLY A 14 18.00 5.18 11.27
CA GLY A 14 18.64 3.87 11.09
C GLY A 14 17.74 2.79 10.47
N VAL A 15 16.43 2.91 10.59
CA VAL A 15 15.49 1.87 10.09
C VAL A 15 15.60 1.71 8.58
N LEU A 16 15.60 2.82 7.84
CA LEU A 16 15.69 2.75 6.39
C LEU A 16 17.06 2.22 5.93
N THR A 17 18.13 2.60 6.60
CA THR A 17 19.48 2.09 6.31
C THR A 17 19.55 0.58 6.52
N GLU A 18 18.98 0.06 7.60
CA GLU A 18 19.02 -1.36 7.94
C GLU A 18 18.04 -2.21 7.11
N ARG A 19 16.84 -1.67 6.81
CA ARG A 19 15.70 -2.43 6.27
C ARG A 19 15.37 -2.12 4.82
N ARG A 20 16.11 -1.24 4.17
CA ARG A 20 15.89 -0.81 2.78
C ARG A 20 15.63 -1.97 1.81
N ARG A 21 16.48 -3.00 1.85
CA ARG A 21 16.37 -4.16 0.97
C ARG A 21 15.14 -5.00 1.27
N GLU A 22 14.79 -5.15 2.55
CA GLU A 22 13.62 -5.92 2.97
C GLU A 22 12.33 -5.22 2.53
N ILE A 23 12.26 -3.89 2.71
CA ILE A 23 11.14 -3.07 2.27
C ILE A 23 10.99 -3.15 0.74
N ALA A 24 12.08 -2.91 0.00
CA ALA A 24 12.06 -2.97 -1.47
C ALA A 24 11.64 -4.35 -1.98
N ALA A 25 12.14 -5.43 -1.37
CA ALA A 25 11.80 -6.79 -1.76
C ALA A 25 10.33 -7.12 -1.52
N PHE A 26 9.78 -6.74 -0.37
CA PHE A 26 8.39 -7.00 -0.04
C PHE A 26 7.42 -6.26 -0.95
N TYR A 27 7.55 -4.94 -1.02
CA TYR A 27 6.63 -4.11 -1.82
C TYR A 27 6.83 -4.29 -3.33
N GLY A 28 8.06 -4.56 -3.75
CA GLY A 28 8.36 -4.92 -5.13
C GLY A 28 7.74 -6.24 -5.55
N ASP A 29 7.86 -7.28 -4.72
CA ASP A 29 7.23 -8.57 -5.01
C ASP A 29 5.71 -8.48 -4.88
N LEU A 30 5.18 -7.95 -3.79
CA LEU A 30 3.73 -7.94 -3.54
C LEU A 30 2.96 -7.10 -4.57
N PHE A 31 3.38 -5.85 -4.78
CA PHE A 31 2.65 -4.87 -5.59
C PHE A 31 3.29 -4.58 -6.95
N GLY A 32 4.46 -5.12 -7.23
CA GLY A 32 5.23 -4.79 -8.44
C GLY A 32 5.86 -3.40 -8.41
N TRP A 33 6.00 -2.77 -7.24
CA TRP A 33 6.56 -1.43 -7.13
C TRP A 33 8.06 -1.44 -7.35
N GLU A 34 8.51 -0.56 -8.23
CA GLU A 34 9.94 -0.32 -8.44
C GLU A 34 10.50 0.56 -7.32
N SER A 35 11.65 0.17 -6.78
CA SER A 35 12.33 0.95 -5.73
C SER A 35 13.53 1.69 -6.28
N LEU A 36 13.70 2.96 -5.88
CA LEU A 36 14.79 3.83 -6.29
C LEU A 36 15.39 4.52 -5.07
N ASP A 37 16.73 4.54 -5.01
CA ASP A 37 17.46 5.35 -4.03
C ASP A 37 17.46 6.82 -4.48
N VAL A 38 17.05 7.71 -3.58
CA VAL A 38 16.92 9.14 -3.87
C VAL A 38 17.66 9.96 -2.83
N PRO A 39 18.74 10.70 -3.21
CA PRO A 39 19.34 11.68 -2.32
C PRO A 39 18.35 12.82 -2.04
N ILE A 40 18.02 13.02 -0.78
CA ILE A 40 17.05 14.06 -0.37
C ILE A 40 17.41 14.63 1.00
N VAL A 41 17.51 15.95 1.10
CA VAL A 41 17.71 16.68 2.38
C VAL A 41 18.81 16.06 3.27
N GLY A 42 19.97 15.78 2.67
CA GLY A 42 21.15 15.26 3.40
C GLY A 42 21.08 13.79 3.82
N GLN A 43 20.14 13.03 3.29
CA GLN A 43 20.01 11.59 3.50
C GLN A 43 19.75 10.84 2.19
N LEU A 44 19.84 9.53 2.23
CA LEU A 44 19.45 8.67 1.13
C LEU A 44 18.04 8.08 1.41
N GLY A 45 17.00 8.69 0.83
CA GLY A 45 15.64 8.20 0.87
C GLY A 45 15.43 6.96 -0.01
N LEU A 46 14.29 6.31 0.13
CA LEU A 46 13.83 5.23 -0.75
C LEU A 46 12.49 5.64 -1.36
N LEU A 47 12.45 5.69 -2.67
CA LEU A 47 11.22 5.94 -3.43
C LEU A 47 10.65 4.60 -3.89
N LEU A 48 9.39 4.35 -3.59
CA LEU A 48 8.62 3.22 -4.11
C LEU A 48 7.65 3.77 -5.16
N ARG A 49 7.90 3.47 -6.43
CA ARG A 49 7.08 3.92 -7.55
C ARG A 49 5.82 3.08 -7.62
N THR A 50 4.66 3.67 -7.34
CA THR A 50 3.36 2.98 -7.31
C THR A 50 2.67 2.97 -8.66
N ASP A 51 2.97 3.97 -9.48
CA ASP A 51 2.44 4.10 -10.84
C ASP A 51 3.50 4.68 -11.77
N PRO A 52 4.10 3.87 -12.64
CA PRO A 52 5.15 4.32 -13.56
C PRO A 52 4.65 5.31 -14.61
N GLU A 53 3.37 5.29 -14.94
CA GLU A 53 2.80 6.16 -15.99
C GLU A 53 2.46 7.56 -15.46
N THR A 54 1.98 7.64 -14.21
CA THR A 54 1.51 8.90 -13.62
C THR A 54 2.49 9.54 -12.65
N SER A 55 3.66 8.95 -12.48
CA SER A 55 4.69 9.41 -11.54
C SER A 55 4.20 9.49 -10.09
N GLN A 56 3.36 8.55 -9.67
CA GLN A 56 2.96 8.41 -8.28
C GLN A 56 3.96 7.54 -7.52
N PHE A 57 4.25 7.93 -6.28
CA PHE A 57 5.22 7.19 -5.46
C PHE A 57 5.00 7.40 -3.96
N ILE A 58 5.58 6.51 -3.20
CA ILE A 58 5.76 6.66 -1.76
C ILE A 58 7.23 6.97 -1.51
N LEU A 59 7.50 8.04 -0.78
CA LEU A 59 8.84 8.44 -0.38
C LEU A 59 9.09 8.04 1.06
N LEU A 60 10.15 7.27 1.31
CA LEU A 60 10.57 6.90 2.65
C LEU A 60 11.80 7.71 3.04
N THR A 61 11.73 8.37 4.19
CA THR A 61 12.81 9.15 4.79
C THR A 61 12.95 8.83 6.27
N GLU A 62 14.05 9.25 6.88
CA GLU A 62 14.29 9.08 8.32
C GLU A 62 14.16 10.41 9.05
N GLN A 63 13.46 10.41 10.18
CA GLN A 63 13.33 11.59 11.04
C GLN A 63 13.26 11.17 12.50
N ARG A 64 13.79 12.03 13.42
CA ARG A 64 13.70 11.79 14.88
C ARG A 64 12.25 11.71 15.37
N LYS A 65 11.37 12.55 14.82
CA LYS A 65 9.91 12.51 15.05
C LYS A 65 9.28 11.81 13.85
N ALA A 66 9.47 10.51 13.76
CA ALA A 66 8.92 9.69 12.71
C ALA A 66 7.40 9.60 12.80
N MET A 67 6.77 9.25 11.69
CA MET A 67 5.34 8.97 11.64
C MET A 67 4.99 7.84 12.62
N SER A 68 3.91 8.02 13.33
CA SER A 68 3.29 6.99 14.18
C SER A 68 1.82 6.89 13.83
N ALA A 69 1.40 5.71 13.40
CA ALA A 69 0.02 5.40 13.07
C ALA A 69 -0.41 4.18 13.91
N PRO A 70 -0.87 4.38 15.14
CA PRO A 70 -1.10 3.30 16.10
C PRO A 70 -2.34 2.45 15.80
N GLY A 71 -3.24 2.93 14.95
CA GLY A 71 -4.46 2.24 14.56
C GLY A 71 -4.36 1.58 13.19
N TYR A 72 -5.45 1.68 12.44
CA TYR A 72 -5.54 1.22 11.06
C TYR A 72 -5.46 2.37 10.06
N ASP A 73 -4.67 3.41 10.36
CA ASP A 73 -4.39 4.47 9.40
C ASP A 73 -3.76 3.86 8.15
N HIS A 74 -4.36 4.13 6.99
CA HIS A 74 -4.04 3.40 5.77
C HIS A 74 -4.05 4.27 4.52
N LEU A 75 -3.41 3.75 3.48
CA LEU A 75 -3.54 4.23 2.10
C LEU A 75 -4.30 3.19 1.29
N GLY A 76 -5.42 3.61 0.68
CA GLY A 76 -6.23 2.75 -0.17
C GLY A 76 -5.60 2.54 -1.55
N LEU A 77 -5.53 1.28 -1.99
CA LEU A 77 -5.08 0.84 -3.31
C LEU A 77 -6.27 0.18 -4.01
N LEU A 78 -6.78 0.83 -5.06
CA LEU A 78 -7.95 0.34 -5.78
C LEU A 78 -7.53 -0.53 -6.97
N TYR A 79 -8.06 -1.75 -6.99
CA TYR A 79 -7.91 -2.72 -8.07
C TYR A 79 -9.18 -2.83 -8.91
N ASP A 80 -9.05 -3.30 -10.13
CA ASP A 80 -10.17 -3.40 -11.06
C ASP A 80 -11.01 -4.67 -10.84
N ARG A 81 -10.44 -5.73 -10.23
CA ARG A 81 -11.09 -7.04 -10.12
C ARG A 81 -10.85 -7.70 -8.76
N ARG A 82 -11.86 -8.42 -8.28
CA ARG A 82 -11.80 -9.18 -7.02
C ARG A 82 -10.68 -10.21 -7.04
N GLU A 83 -10.50 -10.91 -8.13
CA GLU A 83 -9.46 -11.95 -8.28
C GLU A 83 -8.04 -11.38 -8.11
N GLU A 84 -7.83 -10.12 -8.42
CA GLU A 84 -6.55 -9.45 -8.19
C GLU A 84 -6.30 -9.23 -6.70
N VAL A 85 -7.34 -8.81 -5.96
CA VAL A 85 -7.29 -8.62 -4.51
C VAL A 85 -7.05 -9.96 -3.82
N ASP A 86 -7.78 -11.02 -4.22
CA ASP A 86 -7.62 -12.37 -3.66
C ASP A 86 -6.21 -12.93 -3.92
N ALA A 87 -5.70 -12.76 -5.14
CA ALA A 87 -4.34 -13.20 -5.49
C ALA A 87 -3.26 -12.48 -4.66
N LEU A 88 -3.45 -11.18 -4.40
CA LEU A 88 -2.54 -10.40 -3.55
C LEU A 88 -2.64 -10.83 -2.08
N LEU A 89 -3.82 -11.13 -1.58
CA LEU A 89 -4.00 -11.68 -0.24
C LEU A 89 -3.25 -13.00 -0.07
N GLU A 90 -3.41 -13.94 -1.00
CA GLU A 90 -2.70 -15.22 -0.97
C GLU A 90 -1.17 -15.03 -1.07
N LYS A 91 -0.72 -14.06 -1.83
CA LYS A 91 0.70 -13.70 -1.92
C LYS A 91 1.22 -13.10 -0.62
N ALA A 92 0.44 -12.23 0.02
CA ALA A 92 0.77 -11.65 1.33
C ALA A 92 0.83 -12.73 2.43
N LYS A 93 -0.08 -13.71 2.43
CA LYS A 93 -0.04 -14.86 3.35
C LYS A 93 1.23 -15.69 3.19
N LYS A 94 1.66 -15.97 1.95
CA LYS A 94 2.94 -16.65 1.69
C LYS A 94 4.16 -15.86 2.17
N TRP A 95 4.07 -14.52 2.14
CA TRP A 95 5.08 -13.68 2.76
C TRP A 95 5.06 -13.81 4.27
N GLN A 96 3.89 -13.75 4.91
CA GLN A 96 3.72 -13.86 6.36
C GLN A 96 4.26 -15.19 6.90
N ASP A 97 4.09 -16.31 6.17
CA ASP A 97 4.60 -17.62 6.54
C ASP A 97 6.13 -17.66 6.72
N ARG A 98 6.86 -16.87 5.95
CA ARG A 98 8.34 -16.80 5.98
C ARG A 98 8.90 -15.56 6.67
N GLU A 99 8.07 -14.54 6.86
CA GLU A 99 8.41 -13.26 7.48
C GLU A 99 7.30 -12.82 8.44
N PRO A 100 7.38 -13.23 9.72
CA PRO A 100 6.31 -12.98 10.71
C PRO A 100 6.00 -11.51 10.99
N ARG A 101 6.87 -10.58 10.57
CA ARG A 101 6.62 -9.13 10.68
C ARG A 101 5.66 -8.60 9.61
N VAL A 102 5.27 -9.42 8.64
CA VAL A 102 4.17 -9.09 7.73
C VAL A 102 2.86 -9.22 8.48
N GLU A 103 2.14 -8.14 8.55
CA GLU A 103 0.84 -8.08 9.22
C GLU A 103 -0.27 -8.05 8.16
N ILE A 104 -1.32 -8.85 8.36
CA ILE A 104 -2.47 -8.94 7.47
C ILE A 104 -3.74 -8.79 8.32
N LYS A 105 -4.70 -8.03 7.83
CA LYS A 105 -6.04 -7.92 8.38
C LYS A 105 -7.05 -8.20 7.28
N GLU A 106 -7.73 -9.34 7.38
CA GLU A 106 -8.85 -9.69 6.50
C GLU A 106 -10.14 -9.09 7.02
N TYR A 107 -11.02 -8.72 6.11
CA TYR A 107 -12.35 -8.21 6.40
C TYR A 107 -13.41 -9.02 5.65
N GLU A 108 -14.61 -9.05 6.22
CA GLU A 108 -15.79 -9.44 5.47
C GLU A 108 -16.16 -8.34 4.47
N ASP A 109 -16.81 -8.70 3.39
CA ASP A 109 -17.27 -7.74 2.39
C ASP A 109 -18.16 -6.67 3.04
N LEU A 110 -17.83 -5.42 2.79
CA LEU A 110 -18.64 -4.29 3.25
C LEU A 110 -19.68 -3.94 2.19
N HIS A 111 -20.95 -4.02 2.56
CA HIS A 111 -22.06 -3.68 1.68
C HIS A 111 -22.61 -2.30 2.02
N ILE A 112 -22.57 -1.38 1.07
CA ILE A 112 -23.11 -0.01 1.19
C ILE A 112 -24.03 0.23 0.00
N ALA A 113 -25.35 0.22 0.25
CA ALA A 113 -26.39 0.29 -0.79
C ALA A 113 -26.17 -0.77 -1.88
N ASP A 114 -25.92 -0.38 -3.13
CA ASP A 114 -25.64 -1.26 -4.27
C ASP A 114 -24.15 -1.55 -4.48
N THR A 115 -23.33 -1.13 -3.55
CA THR A 115 -21.87 -1.23 -3.64
C THR A 115 -21.34 -2.25 -2.66
N THR A 116 -20.44 -3.10 -3.10
CA THR A 116 -19.67 -4.03 -2.27
C THR A 116 -18.20 -3.64 -2.31
N VAL A 117 -17.58 -3.46 -1.15
CA VAL A 117 -16.14 -3.28 -1.00
C VAL A 117 -15.57 -4.58 -0.50
N HIS A 118 -14.68 -5.18 -1.30
CA HIS A 118 -13.90 -6.36 -0.94
C HIS A 118 -12.46 -5.94 -0.70
N ALA A 119 -11.93 -6.17 0.51
CA ALA A 119 -10.65 -5.62 0.91
C ALA A 119 -9.91 -6.47 1.94
N PHE A 120 -8.60 -6.32 1.97
CA PHE A 120 -7.76 -6.69 3.10
C PHE A 120 -6.70 -5.60 3.33
N TYR A 121 -6.17 -5.55 4.56
CA TYR A 121 -5.08 -4.65 4.89
C TYR A 121 -3.78 -5.44 5.04
N VAL A 122 -2.69 -4.86 4.57
CA VAL A 122 -1.36 -5.42 4.72
C VAL A 122 -0.36 -4.34 5.12
N ARG A 123 0.59 -4.72 5.97
CA ARG A 123 1.68 -3.86 6.41
C ARG A 123 2.96 -4.67 6.62
N HIS A 124 4.11 -4.11 6.23
CA HIS A 124 5.43 -4.65 6.53
C HIS A 124 6.45 -3.53 6.69
N LEU A 125 7.01 -3.38 7.89
CA LEU A 125 8.07 -2.41 8.24
C LEU A 125 7.73 -0.92 8.01
N LEU A 126 6.56 -0.58 7.51
CA LEU A 126 6.11 0.79 7.30
C LEU A 126 5.08 1.20 8.35
N PRO A 127 4.94 2.51 8.65
CA PRO A 127 4.10 2.97 9.76
C PRO A 127 2.59 2.91 9.47
N ILE A 128 2.17 2.74 8.21
CA ILE A 128 0.76 2.69 7.83
C ILE A 128 0.41 1.34 7.20
N TRP A 129 -0.90 1.05 7.15
CA TRP A 129 -1.44 -0.06 6.38
C TRP A 129 -1.67 0.31 4.92
N PHE A 130 -1.66 -0.69 4.06
CA PHE A 130 -2.16 -0.57 2.69
C PHE A 130 -3.48 -1.33 2.63
N ASP A 131 -4.54 -0.60 2.29
CA ASP A 131 -5.88 -1.14 2.10
C ASP A 131 -6.02 -1.55 0.63
N VAL A 132 -5.87 -2.84 0.38
CA VAL A 132 -5.96 -3.45 -0.95
C VAL A 132 -7.42 -3.79 -1.21
N GLN A 133 -8.06 -3.09 -2.13
CA GLN A 133 -9.50 -3.19 -2.29
C GLN A 133 -9.97 -3.16 -3.75
N VAL A 134 -11.13 -3.75 -3.96
CA VAL A 134 -11.96 -3.56 -5.15
C VAL A 134 -13.34 -3.08 -4.74
N ILE A 135 -13.92 -2.22 -5.54
CA ILE A 135 -15.28 -1.68 -5.35
C ILE A 135 -16.16 -2.17 -6.48
N GLU A 136 -17.15 -3.00 -6.14
CA GLU A 136 -18.06 -3.62 -7.08
C GLU A 136 -19.44 -2.95 -6.98
N LYS A 137 -20.01 -2.57 -8.10
CA LYS A 137 -21.37 -2.06 -8.19
C LYS A 137 -22.27 -3.12 -8.78
N GLY A 138 -23.25 -3.58 -8.00
CA GLY A 138 -24.33 -4.45 -8.38
C GLY A 138 -23.99 -5.68 -9.25
N PRO A 139 -24.85 -6.67 -9.37
CA PRO A 139 -24.59 -7.83 -10.22
C PRO A 139 -24.46 -7.43 -11.71
N GLY A 140 -23.30 -7.70 -12.31
CA GLY A 140 -23.06 -7.50 -13.74
C GLY A 140 -22.59 -6.10 -14.15
N MET A 141 -22.30 -5.20 -13.24
CA MET A 141 -21.70 -3.90 -13.53
C MET A 141 -20.16 -3.99 -13.49
N ALA A 142 -19.51 -3.38 -14.47
CA ALA A 142 -18.05 -3.27 -14.47
C ALA A 142 -17.55 -2.50 -13.25
N PRO A 143 -16.36 -2.85 -12.70
CA PRO A 143 -15.75 -2.12 -11.59
C PRO A 143 -15.69 -0.61 -11.90
N ALA A 144 -16.06 0.19 -10.92
CA ALA A 144 -16.08 1.63 -11.12
C ALA A 144 -14.65 2.18 -11.06
N ARG A 145 -14.04 2.45 -12.20
CA ARG A 145 -12.76 3.19 -12.29
C ARG A 145 -12.84 4.60 -11.72
N ARG A 146 -14.04 5.09 -11.48
CA ARG A 146 -14.32 6.39 -10.87
C ARG A 146 -15.38 6.21 -9.81
N TRP A 147 -14.95 6.21 -8.57
CA TRP A 147 -15.87 6.12 -7.46
C TRP A 147 -16.30 7.51 -6.99
N ARG A 148 -17.60 7.71 -6.87
CA ARG A 148 -18.19 8.89 -6.24
C ARG A 148 -19.20 8.40 -5.20
N PHE A 149 -19.08 8.89 -3.99
CA PHE A 149 -20.19 8.84 -3.04
C PHE A 149 -21.23 9.87 -3.51
N GLU A 150 -22.45 9.42 -3.75
CA GLU A 150 -23.59 10.28 -4.04
C GLU A 150 -24.54 10.24 -2.84
#